data_aeaede09f8f641407f3fd4fa4ac51ade
#
_entry.id   aeaede09f8f641407f3fd4fa4ac51ade
#
_cell.length_a   1.000
_cell.length_b   1.000
_cell.length_c   1.000
_cell.angle_alpha   90.00
_cell.angle_beta   90.00
_cell.angle_gamma   90.00
#
_symmetry.space_group_name_H-M   'P 1'
#
loop_
_entity.id
_entity.type
_entity.pdbx_description
1 polymer ?
#
loop_
_entity_poly.entity_id
_entity_poly.type
_entity_poly.pdbx_seq_one_letter_code
_entity_poly.pdbx_strand_id
1 'polypeptide(L)'
;MFVFVSEYQKPLEEVDQHREAHLAFLAGLNERGHILVSGRRNPPVGGVVVIDADDLEHAKAIMAEDPFARAGVATYEPYEFTPSGGAARSPEAESFLARRAGSS
;
A
#
# COMPACT_ATOMS: atom_id res chain seq x y z
N MET A 1 -7.92 -0.39 8.39
CA MET A 1 -6.76 0.04 7.60
C MET A 1 -5.78 -1.11 7.48
N PHE A 2 -5.04 -1.17 6.39
CA PHE A 2 -4.20 -2.33 6.09
C PHE A 2 -2.80 -1.89 5.69
N VAL A 3 -1.79 -2.52 6.31
CA VAL A 3 -0.40 -2.35 5.93
C VAL A 3 0.00 -3.56 5.11
N PHE A 4 0.42 -3.34 3.88
CA PHE A 4 0.96 -4.41 3.04
C PHE A 4 2.47 -4.27 3.00
N VAL A 5 3.16 -5.31 3.46
CA VAL A 5 4.62 -5.39 3.39
C VAL A 5 4.98 -6.33 2.27
N SER A 6 5.73 -5.84 1.30
CA SER A 6 6.14 -6.68 0.18
C SER A 6 7.59 -7.11 0.30
N GLU A 7 7.86 -8.27 -0.29
CA GLU A 7 9.21 -8.79 -0.44
C GLU A 7 9.44 -9.10 -1.90
N TYR A 8 10.57 -8.64 -2.43
CA TYR A 8 10.94 -8.93 -3.81
C TYR A 8 11.35 -10.39 -3.94
N GLN A 9 10.85 -11.04 -5.00
CA GLN A 9 11.11 -12.45 -5.29
C GLN A 9 12.12 -12.63 -6.42
N LYS A 10 12.55 -11.53 -7.02
CA LYS A 10 13.45 -11.50 -8.17
C LYS A 10 14.52 -10.45 -7.92
N PRO A 11 15.64 -10.49 -8.67
CA PRO A 11 16.65 -9.44 -8.56
C PRO A 11 16.06 -8.05 -8.79
N LEU A 12 16.63 -7.05 -8.13
CA LEU A 12 16.13 -5.67 -8.21
C LEU A 12 16.03 -5.17 -9.64
N GLU A 13 16.97 -5.54 -10.48
CA GLU A 13 16.97 -5.19 -11.90
C GLU A 13 15.68 -5.67 -12.60
N GLU A 14 15.23 -6.89 -12.29
CA GLU A 14 14.01 -7.44 -12.86
C GLU A 14 12.77 -6.77 -12.26
N VAL A 15 12.77 -6.53 -10.96
CA VAL A 15 11.70 -5.79 -10.28
C VAL A 15 11.52 -4.41 -10.92
N ASP A 16 12.62 -3.71 -11.15
CA ASP A 16 12.58 -2.35 -11.67
C ASP A 16 12.05 -2.27 -13.10
N GLN A 17 12.01 -3.37 -13.85
CA GLN A 17 11.35 -3.41 -15.16
C GLN A 17 9.85 -3.19 -15.04
N HIS A 18 9.26 -3.47 -13.89
CA HIS A 18 7.82 -3.31 -13.62
C HIS A 18 7.51 -2.10 -12.76
N ARG A 19 8.53 -1.33 -12.39
CA ARG A 19 8.37 -0.25 -11.42
C ARG A 19 7.50 0.89 -11.92
N GLU A 20 7.65 1.29 -13.17
CA GLU A 20 6.84 2.37 -13.74
C GLU A 20 5.35 2.02 -13.68
N ALA A 21 4.99 0.80 -14.09
CA ALA A 21 3.61 0.34 -14.04
C ALA A 21 3.11 0.24 -12.58
N HIS A 22 3.96 -0.22 -11.67
CA HIS A 22 3.65 -0.29 -10.24
C HIS A 22 3.34 1.10 -9.67
N LEU A 23 4.17 2.10 -9.99
CA LEU A 23 3.95 3.46 -9.51
C LEU A 23 2.67 4.08 -10.09
N ALA A 24 2.35 3.77 -11.34
CA ALA A 24 1.09 4.20 -11.96
C ALA A 24 -0.12 3.57 -11.27
N PHE A 25 -0.01 2.29 -10.89
CA PHE A 25 -1.05 1.61 -10.12
C PHE A 25 -1.28 2.30 -8.77
N LEU A 26 -0.19 2.61 -8.04
CA LEU A 26 -0.31 3.29 -6.74
C LEU A 26 -0.90 4.69 -6.90
N ALA A 27 -0.53 5.42 -7.95
CA ALA A 27 -1.10 6.73 -8.22
C ALA A 27 -2.62 6.64 -8.44
N GLY A 28 -3.08 5.60 -9.14
CA GLY A 28 -4.51 5.35 -9.32
C GLY A 28 -5.22 5.07 -8.00
N LEU A 29 -4.61 4.30 -7.12
CA LEU A 29 -5.16 4.07 -5.77
C LEU A 29 -5.25 5.36 -4.97
N ASN A 30 -4.23 6.22 -5.09
CA ASN A 30 -4.23 7.51 -4.42
C ASN A 30 -5.38 8.39 -4.90
N GLU A 31 -5.61 8.44 -6.21
CA GLU A 31 -6.71 9.21 -6.80
C GLU A 31 -8.07 8.75 -6.30
N ARG A 32 -8.23 7.44 -6.08
CA ARG A 32 -9.47 6.86 -5.57
C ARG A 32 -9.57 6.91 -4.04
N GLY A 33 -8.59 7.49 -3.37
CA GLY A 33 -8.61 7.65 -1.92
C GLY A 33 -8.31 6.38 -1.14
N HIS A 34 -7.73 5.37 -1.77
CA HIS A 34 -7.40 4.10 -1.10
C HIS A 34 -6.04 4.10 -0.41
N ILE A 35 -5.12 4.97 -0.78
CA ILE A 35 -3.76 4.92 -0.28
C ILE A 35 -3.48 6.07 0.69
N LEU A 36 -2.83 5.75 1.82
CA LEU A 36 -2.36 6.76 2.76
C LEU A 36 -0.89 7.10 2.51
N VAL A 37 -0.06 6.08 2.41
CA VAL A 37 1.38 6.26 2.22
C VAL A 37 1.97 4.98 1.63
N SER A 38 3.03 5.11 0.86
CA SER A 38 3.77 3.98 0.34
C SER A 38 5.23 4.34 0.17
N GLY A 39 6.08 3.34 0.09
CA GLY A 39 7.49 3.55 -0.14
C GLY A 39 8.25 2.25 -0.30
N ARG A 40 9.48 2.36 -0.79
CA ARG A 40 10.40 1.23 -0.89
C ARG A 40 11.11 1.04 0.43
N ARG A 41 11.26 -0.21 0.83
CA ARG A 41 12.00 -0.56 2.05
C ARG A 41 13.49 -0.22 1.90
N ASN A 42 14.15 -0.05 3.02
CA ASN A 42 15.57 0.26 3.10
C ASN A 42 16.26 -0.77 3.99
N PRO A 43 17.05 -1.70 3.45
CA PRO A 43 17.50 -1.85 2.05
C PRO A 43 16.36 -2.20 1.07
N PRO A 44 16.58 -2.04 -0.26
CA PRO A 44 15.52 -2.19 -1.25
C PRO A 44 15.15 -3.65 -1.52
N VAL A 45 14.55 -4.31 -0.54
CA VAL A 45 14.14 -5.72 -0.58
C VAL A 45 12.64 -5.89 -0.76
N GLY A 46 11.91 -4.80 -0.83
CA GLY A 46 10.46 -4.78 -0.95
C GLY A 46 9.93 -3.38 -0.73
N GLY A 47 8.65 -3.28 -0.41
CA GLY A 47 7.99 -2.01 -0.16
C GLY A 47 6.96 -2.12 0.96
N VAL A 48 6.38 -0.98 1.28
CA VAL A 48 5.28 -0.87 2.24
C VAL A 48 4.21 -0.01 1.60
N VAL A 49 2.95 -0.47 1.66
CA VAL A 49 1.80 0.29 1.18
C VAL A 49 0.73 0.25 2.26
N VAL A 50 0.28 1.42 2.69
CA VAL A 50 -0.79 1.52 3.68
C VAL A 50 -2.05 1.98 2.95
N ILE A 51 -3.08 1.14 2.98
CA ILE A 51 -4.31 1.39 2.24
C ILE A 51 -5.54 1.30 3.14
N ASP A 52 -6.62 1.89 2.65
CA ASP A 52 -7.94 1.77 3.22
C ASP A 52 -8.81 0.93 2.30
N ALA A 53 -9.56 0.01 2.88
CA ALA A 53 -10.50 -0.85 2.18
C ALA A 53 -11.59 -1.29 3.15
N ASP A 54 -12.67 -1.84 2.62
CA ASP A 54 -13.83 -2.21 3.44
C ASP A 54 -13.51 -3.36 4.40
N ASP A 55 -12.73 -4.33 3.94
CA ASP A 55 -12.31 -5.48 4.73
C ASP A 55 -11.03 -6.07 4.15
N LEU A 56 -10.52 -7.12 4.79
CA LEU A 56 -9.27 -7.75 4.37
C LEU A 56 -9.36 -8.33 2.95
N GLU A 57 -10.47 -8.93 2.60
CA GLU A 57 -10.63 -9.52 1.26
C GLU A 57 -10.62 -8.44 0.18
N HIS A 58 -11.27 -7.30 0.46
CA HIS A 58 -11.25 -6.15 -0.45
C HIS A 58 -9.81 -5.62 -0.59
N ALA A 59 -9.09 -5.48 0.53
CA ALA A 59 -7.71 -5.01 0.52
C ALA A 59 -6.80 -5.94 -0.31
N LYS A 60 -6.94 -7.25 -0.13
CA LYS A 60 -6.17 -8.23 -0.90
C LYS A 60 -6.50 -8.15 -2.40
N ALA A 61 -7.79 -7.98 -2.73
CA ALA A 61 -8.21 -7.86 -4.12
C ALA A 61 -7.62 -6.63 -4.78
N ILE A 62 -7.56 -5.50 -4.07
CA ILE A 62 -6.93 -4.28 -4.56
C ILE A 62 -5.45 -4.54 -4.86
N MET A 63 -4.71 -5.08 -3.91
CA MET A 63 -3.26 -5.26 -4.06
C MET A 63 -2.89 -6.37 -5.05
N ALA A 64 -3.80 -7.32 -5.30
CA ALA A 64 -3.57 -8.36 -6.31
C ALA A 64 -3.47 -7.79 -7.73
N GLU A 65 -3.97 -6.59 -7.95
CA GLU A 65 -3.91 -5.92 -9.26
C GLU A 65 -2.58 -5.18 -9.48
N ASP A 66 -1.74 -5.08 -8.45
CA ASP A 66 -0.43 -4.43 -8.58
C ASP A 66 0.41 -5.18 -9.62
N PRO A 67 0.99 -4.46 -10.59
CA PRO A 67 1.90 -5.08 -11.58
C PRO A 67 3.02 -5.90 -10.96
N PHE A 68 3.54 -5.53 -9.80
CA PHE A 68 4.55 -6.34 -9.11
C PHE A 68 3.99 -7.71 -8.70
N ALA A 69 2.76 -7.74 -8.20
CA ALA A 69 2.12 -8.99 -7.81
C ALA A 69 1.79 -9.83 -9.04
N ARG A 70 1.27 -9.21 -10.08
CA ARG A 70 0.87 -9.90 -11.32
C ARG A 70 2.05 -10.48 -12.07
N ALA A 71 3.19 -9.79 -12.02
CA ALA A 71 4.42 -10.28 -12.65
C ALA A 71 5.17 -11.29 -11.78
N GLY A 72 4.74 -11.51 -10.55
CA GLY A 72 5.40 -12.44 -9.64
C GLY A 72 6.74 -11.96 -9.12
N VAL A 73 7.04 -10.66 -9.22
CA VAL A 73 8.32 -10.12 -8.75
C VAL A 73 8.28 -9.69 -7.28
N ALA A 74 7.09 -9.61 -6.69
CA ALA A 74 6.93 -9.31 -5.28
C ALA A 74 5.74 -10.06 -4.71
N THR A 75 5.83 -10.41 -3.43
CA THR A 75 4.69 -10.94 -2.66
C THR A 75 4.32 -9.93 -1.60
N TYR A 76 3.04 -9.90 -1.22
CA TYR A 76 2.53 -8.97 -0.22
C TYR A 76 1.98 -9.71 0.98
N GLU A 77 2.33 -9.25 2.18
CA GLU A 77 1.75 -9.74 3.42
C GLU A 77 0.93 -8.62 4.07
N PRO A 78 -0.37 -8.84 4.31
CA PRO A 78 -1.24 -7.81 4.89
C PRO A 78 -1.26 -7.88 6.41
N TYR A 79 -1.37 -6.70 7.03
CA TYR A 79 -1.60 -6.55 8.46
C TYR A 79 -2.73 -5.55 8.65
N GLU A 80 -3.81 -6.00 9.26
CA GLU A 80 -4.94 -5.13 9.55
C GLU A 80 -4.75 -4.43 10.89
N PHE A 81 -5.14 -3.13 10.95
CA PHE A 81 -5.14 -2.40 12.21
C PHE A 81 -6.22 -1.32 12.18
N THR A 82 -6.65 -0.91 13.36
CA THR A 82 -7.60 0.20 13.50
C THR A 82 -6.83 1.43 13.96
N PRO A 83 -6.77 2.50 13.16
CA PRO A 83 -6.09 3.72 13.58
C PRO A 83 -6.77 4.33 14.80
N SER A 84 -6.00 4.59 15.86
CA SER A 84 -6.55 5.14 17.09
C SER A 84 -5.80 6.38 17.58
N GLY A 85 -4.69 6.73 16.94
CA GLY A 85 -3.90 7.87 17.36
C GLY A 85 -2.76 8.15 16.40
N GLY A 86 -2.00 9.17 16.74
CA GLY A 86 -0.87 9.60 15.93
C GLY A 86 -1.04 11.04 15.48
N ALA A 87 0.05 11.67 15.12
CA ALA A 87 0.05 13.05 14.64
C ALA A 87 0.30 13.08 13.15
N ALA A 88 -0.77 13.23 12.38
CA ALA A 88 -0.65 13.46 10.95
C ALA A 88 -0.26 14.92 10.72
N ARG A 89 0.69 15.14 9.82
CA ARG A 89 1.21 16.48 9.55
C ARG A 89 0.64 17.11 8.28
N SER A 90 -0.03 16.31 7.46
CA SER A 90 -0.68 16.82 6.25
C SER A 90 -2.19 16.88 6.48
N PRO A 91 -2.88 17.88 5.89
CA PRO A 91 -4.34 17.93 5.99
C PRO A 91 -5.02 16.67 5.45
N GLU A 92 -4.46 16.07 4.42
CA GLU A 92 -5.00 14.85 3.82
C GLU A 92 -4.92 13.68 4.79
N ALA A 93 -3.77 13.50 5.44
CA ALA A 93 -3.57 12.42 6.40
C ALA A 93 -4.42 12.63 7.65
N GLU A 94 -4.51 13.87 8.17
CA GLU A 94 -5.38 14.20 9.28
C GLU A 94 -6.83 13.88 8.98
N SER A 95 -7.30 14.30 7.81
CA SER A 95 -8.67 14.04 7.38
C SER A 95 -8.94 12.55 7.26
N PHE A 96 -8.00 11.81 6.71
CA PHE A 96 -8.07 10.35 6.56
C PHE A 96 -8.19 9.67 7.94
N LEU A 97 -7.31 10.04 8.87
CA LEU A 97 -7.31 9.46 10.22
C LEU A 97 -8.56 9.84 11.00
N ALA A 98 -9.03 11.07 10.85
CA ALA A 98 -10.26 11.53 11.51
C ALA A 98 -11.46 10.71 11.08
N ARG A 99 -11.58 10.39 9.78
CA ARG A 99 -12.66 9.54 9.28
C ARG A 99 -12.61 8.14 9.88
N ARG A 100 -11.41 7.58 10.02
CA ARG A 100 -11.24 6.24 10.59
C ARG A 100 -11.55 6.23 12.09
N ALA A 101 -11.04 7.22 12.83
CA ALA A 101 -11.30 7.35 14.26
C ALA A 101 -12.81 7.50 14.55
N GLY A 102 -13.52 8.23 13.72
CA GLY A 102 -14.96 8.43 13.88
C GLY A 102 -15.78 7.17 13.63
N SER A 103 -15.23 6.17 12.95
CA SER A 103 -15.93 4.92 12.64
C SER A 103 -15.58 3.76 13.56
N SER A 104 -14.61 3.95 14.45
CA SER A 104 -14.15 2.90 15.36
C SER A 104 -14.91 2.85 16.69
#